data_13ac7a6a1b0df5a07ddb675e3819ac9d
#
_entry.id   13ac7a6a1b0df5a07ddb675e3819ac9d
#
_cell.length_a   1.000
_cell.length_b   1.000
_cell.length_c   1.000
_cell.angle_alpha   90.00
_cell.angle_beta   90.00
_cell.angle_gamma   90.00
#
_symmetry.space_group_name_H-M   'P 1'
#
loop_
_entity.id
_entity.type
_entity.pdbx_description
1 polymer ?
#
loop_
_entity_poly.entity_id
_entity_poly.type
_entity_poly.pdbx_seq_one_letter_code
_entity_poly.pdbx_strand_id
1 'polypeptide(L)'
;FKDNHYQKDVLFQTALTHNYDLSASGGNDKGNYYVSLGYINSEGIVLGTGYDRFSLTANGNYNLRSNLKLTVGLKHSTISNKATDPENSGTSTMDRSSRYPTTFRLYYDDGTPGIGEAGGSPRNRLHELYYQDISDKAYRNTIQLGLDWEILKGLHFKPSASYYMQENIYRFFEKYNEFNKGRKTLEKHDQYKQIMADAVFTYDKVFSDKHTLNAMIGMNYTQDDTYKLKGTGSEAPTDYVPTLAPTKPDLQRTTSSLDKEVLVGFFARVNYDYKRRYLLTVSARYDGASQFAEDHKFALFPAVSGGWNMHYEDWFPKTVVSRMKLRASWGQTGNNKLSYSNT
;
A
#
# COMPACT_ATOMS: atom_id res chain seq x y z
N PHE A 1 44.41 23.93 -7.14
CA PHE A 1 43.11 23.36 -7.49
C PHE A 1 43.11 21.90 -7.09
N LYS A 2 42.23 21.47 -6.17
CA LYS A 2 41.96 20.07 -5.91
C LYS A 2 40.94 19.63 -6.92
N ASP A 3 41.24 18.63 -7.74
CA ASP A 3 40.26 17.98 -8.58
C ASP A 3 39.44 17.04 -7.71
N ASN A 4 38.17 17.37 -7.51
CA ASN A 4 37.25 16.61 -6.67
C ASN A 4 36.42 15.66 -7.57
N HIS A 5 36.64 14.38 -7.44
CA HIS A 5 35.73 13.38 -8.06
C HIS A 5 34.49 13.22 -7.18
N TYR A 6 33.71 14.30 -7.06
CA TYR A 6 32.60 14.42 -6.11
C TYR A 6 31.63 13.24 -6.16
N GLN A 7 31.22 12.81 -7.31
CA GLN A 7 30.27 11.70 -7.45
C GLN A 7 30.86 10.40 -6.86
N LYS A 8 32.13 10.10 -7.17
CA LYS A 8 32.80 8.87 -6.72
C LYS A 8 33.18 8.94 -5.25
N ASP A 9 33.69 10.07 -4.80
CA ASP A 9 34.32 10.18 -3.49
C ASP A 9 33.38 10.63 -2.39
N VAL A 10 32.23 11.23 -2.75
CA VAL A 10 31.29 11.83 -1.78
C VAL A 10 29.86 11.35 -1.99
N LEU A 11 29.32 11.43 -3.23
CA LEU A 11 27.91 11.20 -3.49
C LEU A 11 27.53 9.72 -3.43
N PHE A 12 28.36 8.85 -4.00
CA PHE A 12 28.09 7.42 -4.04
C PHE A 12 28.90 6.63 -3.04
N GLN A 13 28.24 5.64 -2.44
CA GLN A 13 28.85 4.72 -1.48
C GLN A 13 28.55 3.27 -1.86
N THR A 14 29.35 2.35 -1.34
CA THR A 14 29.00 0.93 -1.34
C THR A 14 27.81 0.73 -0.41
N ALA A 15 26.69 0.27 -0.96
CA ALA A 15 25.46 0.06 -0.24
C ALA A 15 25.30 -1.42 0.13
N LEU A 16 25.03 -1.69 1.38
CA LEU A 16 24.78 -3.05 1.88
C LEU A 16 23.31 -3.22 2.19
N THR A 17 22.79 -4.41 1.91
CA THR A 17 21.44 -4.80 2.33
C THR A 17 21.52 -6.04 3.20
N HIS A 18 20.94 -5.93 4.39
CA HIS A 18 20.78 -7.04 5.34
C HIS A 18 19.32 -7.40 5.44
N ASN A 19 19.01 -8.68 5.29
CA ASN A 19 17.67 -9.22 5.46
C ASN A 19 17.71 -10.40 6.44
N TYR A 20 16.89 -10.31 7.48
CA TYR A 20 16.76 -11.33 8.51
C TYR A 20 15.31 -11.74 8.63
N ASP A 21 15.02 -13.02 8.42
CA ASP A 21 13.70 -13.58 8.52
C ASP A 21 13.71 -14.78 9.48
N LEU A 22 12.80 -14.75 10.45
CA LEU A 22 12.56 -15.84 11.37
C LEU A 22 11.09 -16.22 11.28
N SER A 23 10.79 -17.48 11.07
CA SER A 23 9.42 -17.95 11.04
C SER A 23 9.22 -19.26 11.80
N ALA A 24 8.02 -19.41 12.36
CA ALA A 24 7.57 -20.64 12.99
C ALA A 24 6.17 -20.97 12.48
N SER A 25 5.94 -22.22 12.17
CA SER A 25 4.61 -22.73 11.81
C SER A 25 4.38 -24.07 12.46
N GLY A 26 3.13 -24.37 12.74
CA GLY A 26 2.73 -25.63 13.32
C GLY A 26 1.23 -25.82 13.19
N GLY A 27 0.77 -27.02 13.48
CA GLY A 27 -0.64 -27.33 13.45
C GLY A 27 -0.94 -28.79 13.80
N ASN A 28 -2.22 -29.03 13.95
CA ASN A 28 -2.81 -30.34 14.17
C ASN A 28 -4.21 -30.37 13.53
N ASP A 29 -4.98 -31.42 13.79
CA ASP A 29 -6.34 -31.58 13.23
C ASP A 29 -7.31 -30.44 13.66
N LYS A 30 -7.01 -29.72 14.73
CA LYS A 30 -7.83 -28.61 15.22
C LYS A 30 -7.47 -27.27 14.62
N GLY A 31 -6.24 -27.12 14.09
CA GLY A 31 -5.85 -25.86 13.48
C GLY A 31 -4.37 -25.77 13.17
N ASN A 32 -4.02 -24.67 12.54
CA ASN A 32 -2.64 -24.34 12.19
C ASN A 32 -2.35 -22.85 12.48
N TYR A 33 -1.08 -22.56 12.64
CA TYR A 33 -0.59 -21.21 12.80
C TYR A 33 0.70 -20.99 12.00
N TYR A 34 0.93 -19.75 11.66
CA TYR A 34 2.17 -19.26 11.09
C TYR A 34 2.49 -17.90 11.72
N VAL A 35 3.71 -17.75 12.21
CA VAL A 35 4.24 -16.48 12.74
C VAL A 35 5.57 -16.22 12.07
N SER A 36 5.80 -14.98 11.62
CA SER A 36 7.09 -14.56 11.11
C SER A 36 7.47 -13.17 11.59
N LEU A 37 8.76 -12.98 11.83
CA LEU A 37 9.43 -11.73 12.10
C LEU A 37 10.42 -11.48 10.98
N GLY A 38 10.40 -10.29 10.41
CA GLY A 38 11.34 -9.88 9.37
C GLY A 38 11.97 -8.53 9.71
N TYR A 39 13.24 -8.39 9.43
CA TYR A 39 13.95 -7.12 9.52
C TYR A 39 14.80 -6.93 8.27
N ILE A 40 14.61 -5.81 7.60
CA ILE A 40 15.41 -5.38 6.46
C ILE A 40 16.08 -4.07 6.82
N ASN A 41 17.39 -4.01 6.62
CA ASN A 41 18.15 -2.77 6.59
C ASN A 41 18.83 -2.68 5.23
N SER A 42 18.53 -1.62 4.48
CA SER A 42 19.08 -1.40 3.14
C SER A 42 19.67 -0.01 3.07
N GLU A 43 20.96 0.08 2.89
CA GLU A 43 21.63 1.33 2.58
C GLU A 43 21.37 1.71 1.13
N GLY A 44 21.25 3.01 0.87
CA GLY A 44 21.17 3.53 -0.49
C GLY A 44 22.56 3.78 -1.08
N ILE A 45 22.68 3.67 -2.38
CA ILE A 45 23.93 4.00 -3.10
C ILE A 45 24.28 5.50 -3.02
N VAL A 46 23.29 6.34 -2.75
CA VAL A 46 23.50 7.78 -2.50
C VAL A 46 23.72 7.97 -1.00
N LEU A 47 24.77 8.69 -0.65
CA LEU A 47 25.14 8.97 0.73
C LEU A 47 23.96 9.50 1.57
N GLY A 48 23.73 8.89 2.73
CA GLY A 48 22.66 9.27 3.66
C GLY A 48 21.26 8.87 3.22
N THR A 49 21.11 8.00 2.21
CA THR A 49 19.83 7.36 1.87
C THR A 49 19.79 5.92 2.38
N GLY A 50 18.59 5.41 2.62
CA GLY A 50 18.42 4.05 3.11
C GLY A 50 16.98 3.74 3.47
N TYR A 51 16.75 2.49 3.85
CA TYR A 51 15.44 1.95 4.17
C TYR A 51 15.57 0.91 5.28
N ASP A 52 14.82 1.09 6.34
CA ASP A 52 14.71 0.12 7.43
C ASP A 52 13.27 -0.33 7.55
N ARG A 53 13.04 -1.64 7.66
CA ARG A 53 11.71 -2.18 7.90
C ARG A 53 11.77 -3.32 8.91
N PHE A 54 10.97 -3.22 9.95
CA PHE A 54 10.56 -4.33 10.79
C PHE A 54 9.17 -4.80 10.37
N SER A 55 8.93 -6.11 10.35
CA SER A 55 7.63 -6.70 10.04
C SER A 55 7.31 -7.89 10.93
N LEU A 56 6.05 -7.97 11.34
CA LEU A 56 5.46 -9.09 12.06
C LEU A 56 4.25 -9.59 11.26
N THR A 57 4.18 -10.88 11.02
CA THR A 57 2.99 -11.53 10.47
C THR A 57 2.60 -12.69 11.37
N ALA A 58 1.33 -12.76 11.75
CA ALA A 58 0.77 -13.88 12.48
C ALA A 58 -0.56 -14.28 11.84
N ASN A 59 -0.69 -15.52 11.42
CA ASN A 59 -1.90 -16.07 10.83
C ASN A 59 -2.26 -17.36 11.56
N GLY A 60 -3.55 -17.60 11.71
CA GLY A 60 -4.07 -18.81 12.32
C GLY A 60 -5.40 -19.22 11.74
N ASN A 61 -5.59 -20.52 11.66
CA ASN A 61 -6.87 -21.14 11.37
C ASN A 61 -7.19 -22.11 12.51
N TYR A 62 -8.39 -22.06 13.02
CA TYR A 62 -8.81 -22.94 14.09
C TYR A 62 -10.22 -23.49 13.86
N ASN A 63 -10.38 -24.81 13.92
CA ASN A 63 -11.65 -25.50 13.82
C ASN A 63 -12.36 -25.43 15.18
N LEU A 64 -13.25 -24.45 15.35
CA LEU A 64 -14.06 -24.26 16.57
C LEU A 64 -15.02 -25.45 16.78
N ARG A 65 -15.53 -25.99 15.67
CA ARG A 65 -16.36 -27.19 15.55
C ARG A 65 -16.02 -27.89 14.24
N SER A 66 -16.54 -29.11 14.04
CA SER A 66 -16.36 -29.83 12.78
C SER A 66 -16.87 -29.09 11.53
N ASN A 67 -17.85 -28.18 11.72
CA ASN A 67 -18.48 -27.40 10.67
C ASN A 67 -18.24 -25.88 10.82
N LEU A 68 -17.32 -25.44 11.72
CA LEU A 68 -17.06 -24.03 11.97
C LEU A 68 -15.56 -23.78 12.11
N LYS A 69 -14.99 -23.04 11.16
CA LYS A 69 -13.58 -22.65 11.12
C LYS A 69 -13.43 -21.16 11.34
N LEU A 70 -12.53 -20.77 12.25
CA LEU A 70 -12.08 -19.39 12.47
C LEU A 70 -10.77 -19.17 11.74
N THR A 71 -10.64 -18.03 11.08
CA THR A 71 -9.39 -17.53 10.50
C THR A 71 -9.05 -16.19 11.15
N VAL A 72 -7.81 -16.04 11.59
CA VAL A 72 -7.29 -14.80 12.19
C VAL A 72 -6.01 -14.43 11.49
N GLY A 73 -5.85 -13.15 11.16
CA GLY A 73 -4.64 -12.60 10.56
C GLY A 73 -4.24 -11.30 11.24
N LEU A 74 -2.95 -11.16 11.53
CA LEU A 74 -2.33 -9.94 12.03
C LEU A 74 -1.09 -9.66 11.21
N LYS A 75 -0.96 -8.41 10.72
CA LYS A 75 0.26 -7.92 10.10
C LYS A 75 0.60 -6.55 10.69
N HIS A 76 1.86 -6.38 11.05
CA HIS A 76 2.40 -5.11 11.50
C HIS A 76 3.70 -4.83 10.75
N SER A 77 3.92 -3.57 10.36
CA SER A 77 5.23 -3.13 9.90
C SER A 77 5.52 -1.70 10.32
N THR A 78 6.76 -1.49 10.73
CA THR A 78 7.36 -0.17 10.95
C THR A 78 8.41 0.04 9.88
N ILE A 79 8.33 1.17 9.20
CA ILE A 79 9.22 1.55 8.10
C ILE A 79 9.87 2.88 8.46
N SER A 80 11.17 2.99 8.23
CA SER A 80 11.92 4.23 8.32
C SER A 80 12.67 4.44 7.01
N ASN A 81 12.37 5.52 6.30
CA ASN A 81 13.05 5.91 5.10
C ASN A 81 14.08 7.00 5.45
N LYS A 82 15.31 6.81 5.03
CA LYS A 82 16.32 7.86 4.99
C LYS A 82 16.30 8.40 3.55
N ALA A 83 15.52 9.44 3.33
CA ALA A 83 15.31 10.00 2.00
C ALA A 83 15.96 11.38 1.88
N THR A 84 16.02 11.87 0.67
CA THR A 84 16.26 13.27 0.39
C THR A 84 14.97 14.06 0.58
N ASP A 85 15.02 15.39 0.71
CA ASP A 85 13.83 16.22 0.86
C ASP A 85 12.84 16.00 -0.30
N PRO A 86 11.64 15.43 -0.06
CA PRO A 86 10.66 15.16 -1.11
C PRO A 86 9.92 16.42 -1.60
N GLU A 87 9.96 17.52 -0.87
CA GLU A 87 9.29 18.76 -1.26
C GLU A 87 10.11 19.63 -2.20
N ASN A 88 11.39 19.34 -2.34
CA ASN A 88 12.25 20.07 -3.27
C ASN A 88 12.02 19.55 -4.72
N SER A 89 10.84 19.84 -5.23
CA SER A 89 10.28 19.30 -6.47
C SER A 89 10.95 19.78 -7.76
N GLY A 90 11.93 20.66 -7.67
CA GLY A 90 12.56 21.23 -8.86
C GLY A 90 13.77 20.47 -9.38
N THR A 91 14.54 19.85 -8.48
CA THR A 91 15.76 19.12 -8.84
C THR A 91 16.07 18.09 -7.76
N SER A 92 16.14 16.83 -8.16
CA SER A 92 16.52 15.77 -7.23
C SER A 92 17.95 16.02 -6.71
N THR A 93 18.28 15.49 -5.54
CA THR A 93 19.66 15.49 -5.02
C THR A 93 20.65 14.97 -6.06
N MET A 94 20.25 13.96 -6.83
CA MET A 94 21.07 13.41 -7.92
C MET A 94 21.34 14.44 -9.02
N ASP A 95 20.31 15.15 -9.48
CA ASP A 95 20.47 16.16 -10.55
C ASP A 95 21.36 17.33 -10.07
N ARG A 96 21.12 17.83 -8.86
CA ARG A 96 21.95 18.90 -8.28
C ARG A 96 23.39 18.47 -8.07
N SER A 97 23.57 17.30 -7.50
CA SER A 97 24.92 16.75 -7.20
C SER A 97 25.67 16.35 -8.46
N SER A 98 24.99 15.94 -9.55
CA SER A 98 25.66 15.65 -10.83
C SER A 98 26.29 16.88 -11.47
N ARG A 99 25.84 18.07 -11.11
CA ARG A 99 26.33 19.35 -11.60
C ARG A 99 27.35 20.01 -10.64
N TYR A 100 27.86 19.25 -9.66
CA TYR A 100 28.87 19.77 -8.72
C TYR A 100 30.19 20.03 -9.44
N PRO A 101 30.70 21.28 -9.46
CA PRO A 101 31.96 21.58 -10.12
C PRO A 101 33.15 20.98 -9.37
N THR A 102 34.07 20.35 -10.10
CA THR A 102 35.26 19.70 -9.55
C THR A 102 36.20 20.69 -8.83
N THR A 103 36.08 21.98 -9.12
CA THR A 103 36.88 23.05 -8.54
C THR A 103 36.34 23.58 -7.20
N PHE A 104 35.14 23.20 -6.80
CA PHE A 104 34.53 23.71 -5.57
C PHE A 104 35.03 22.96 -4.34
N ARG A 105 35.08 23.66 -3.21
CA ARG A 105 35.51 23.06 -1.94
C ARG A 105 34.40 22.20 -1.36
N LEU A 106 34.74 21.01 -0.93
CA LEU A 106 33.81 20.13 -0.22
C LEU A 106 33.53 20.62 1.23
N TYR A 107 34.53 21.23 1.85
CA TYR A 107 34.45 21.80 3.18
C TYR A 107 35.05 23.20 3.19
N TYR A 108 34.54 24.03 4.05
CA TYR A 108 35.13 25.32 4.42
C TYR A 108 36.31 25.15 5.38
N ASP A 109 37.03 26.24 5.64
CA ASP A 109 38.23 26.21 6.50
C ASP A 109 37.91 25.92 7.99
N ASP A 110 36.63 26.14 8.39
CA ASP A 110 36.12 25.80 9.72
C ASP A 110 35.64 24.33 9.83
N GLY A 111 35.77 23.54 8.77
CA GLY A 111 35.34 22.15 8.70
C GLY A 111 33.87 21.93 8.38
N THR A 112 33.08 22.99 8.18
CA THR A 112 31.69 22.85 7.76
C THR A 112 31.59 22.47 6.28
N PRO A 113 30.58 21.70 5.86
CA PRO A 113 30.42 21.35 4.45
C PRO A 113 30.12 22.55 3.58
N GLY A 114 30.93 22.72 2.54
CA GLY A 114 30.71 23.76 1.54
C GLY A 114 29.45 23.49 0.72
N ILE A 115 28.80 24.54 0.26
CA ILE A 115 27.54 24.41 -0.51
C ILE A 115 27.74 23.92 -1.93
N GLY A 116 28.91 24.17 -2.49
CA GLY A 116 29.22 23.76 -3.88
C GLY A 116 28.46 24.49 -4.95
N GLU A 117 28.44 25.83 -4.88
CA GLU A 117 27.49 26.53 -5.69
C GLU A 117 27.93 27.93 -6.21
N ALA A 118 27.38 28.30 -7.37
CA ALA A 118 27.25 29.67 -7.84
C ALA A 118 25.76 29.91 -8.16
N GLY A 119 25.00 30.61 -7.32
CA GLY A 119 23.64 31.06 -7.65
C GLY A 119 22.45 30.50 -6.85
N GLY A 120 22.60 30.08 -5.59
CA GLY A 120 21.49 29.99 -4.65
C GLY A 120 20.94 28.60 -4.29
N SER A 121 21.50 27.49 -4.79
CA SER A 121 21.03 26.14 -4.36
C SER A 121 22.19 25.22 -3.99
N PRO A 122 22.20 24.67 -2.77
CA PRO A 122 23.22 23.71 -2.38
C PRO A 122 23.30 22.52 -3.35
N ARG A 123 24.50 22.17 -3.79
CA ARG A 123 24.77 21.00 -4.66
C ARG A 123 25.55 19.93 -3.93
N ASN A 124 26.10 20.25 -2.76
CA ASN A 124 26.89 19.34 -1.96
C ASN A 124 25.97 18.53 -1.03
N ARG A 125 25.94 17.20 -1.23
CA ARG A 125 25.15 16.30 -0.38
C ARG A 125 25.57 16.34 1.09
N LEU A 126 26.85 16.58 1.36
CA LEU A 126 27.36 16.76 2.74
C LEU A 126 26.71 17.95 3.41
N HIS A 127 26.49 19.05 2.69
CA HIS A 127 25.79 20.22 3.20
C HIS A 127 24.34 19.89 3.59
N GLU A 128 23.61 19.20 2.71
CA GLU A 128 22.24 18.76 3.01
C GLU A 128 22.20 17.89 4.28
N LEU A 129 23.07 16.88 4.37
CA LEU A 129 23.12 15.98 5.53
C LEU A 129 23.50 16.68 6.85
N TYR A 130 24.29 17.77 6.79
CA TYR A 130 24.72 18.52 7.96
C TYR A 130 23.64 19.49 8.46
N TYR A 131 22.94 20.14 7.53
CA TYR A 131 21.98 21.19 7.86
C TYR A 131 20.51 20.75 7.83
N GLN A 132 20.19 19.56 7.33
CA GLN A 132 18.83 19.04 7.25
C GLN A 132 18.65 17.79 8.10
N ASP A 133 17.71 17.85 9.02
CA ASP A 133 17.24 16.68 9.78
C ASP A 133 15.94 16.18 9.17
N ILE A 134 15.96 14.96 8.63
CA ILE A 134 14.82 14.35 7.96
C ILE A 134 14.44 13.06 8.70
N SER A 135 13.16 12.92 9.04
CA SER A 135 12.58 11.71 9.58
C SER A 135 11.33 11.35 8.80
N ASP A 136 11.34 10.23 8.11
CA ASP A 136 10.21 9.69 7.36
C ASP A 136 9.89 8.28 7.87
N LYS A 137 8.77 8.15 8.58
CA LYS A 137 8.33 6.90 9.20
C LYS A 137 6.94 6.53 8.76
N ALA A 138 6.73 5.25 8.50
CA ALA A 138 5.41 4.69 8.23
C ALA A 138 5.12 3.49 9.13
N TYR A 139 3.90 3.44 9.64
CA TYR A 139 3.36 2.33 10.40
C TYR A 139 2.19 1.73 9.66
N ARG A 140 2.17 0.41 9.49
CA ARG A 140 1.08 -0.30 8.83
C ARG A 140 0.60 -1.43 9.71
N ASN A 141 -0.70 -1.49 9.91
CA ASN A 141 -1.35 -2.52 10.72
C ASN A 141 -2.50 -3.11 9.91
N THR A 142 -2.62 -4.43 9.92
CA THR A 142 -3.77 -5.14 9.37
C THR A 142 -4.24 -6.18 10.36
N ILE A 143 -5.53 -6.18 10.67
CA ILE A 143 -6.19 -7.20 11.46
C ILE A 143 -7.28 -7.80 10.58
N GLN A 144 -7.36 -9.13 10.51
CA GLN A 144 -8.35 -9.85 9.72
C GLN A 144 -8.99 -10.94 10.58
N LEU A 145 -10.30 -11.03 10.50
CA LEU A 145 -11.10 -12.07 11.14
C LEU A 145 -12.03 -12.66 10.08
N GLY A 146 -12.17 -13.96 10.06
CA GLY A 146 -13.10 -14.64 9.17
C GLY A 146 -13.64 -15.91 9.81
N LEU A 147 -14.87 -16.24 9.45
CA LEU A 147 -15.50 -17.51 9.82
C LEU A 147 -15.87 -18.25 8.52
N ASP A 148 -15.81 -19.56 8.54
CA ASP A 148 -16.42 -20.45 7.55
C ASP A 148 -17.32 -21.42 8.33
N TRP A 149 -18.62 -21.21 8.21
CA TRP A 149 -19.64 -22.01 8.89
C TRP A 149 -20.46 -22.80 7.89
N GLU A 150 -20.26 -24.10 7.85
CA GLU A 150 -21.12 -25.01 7.11
C GLU A 150 -22.43 -25.19 7.90
N ILE A 151 -23.47 -24.45 7.50
CA ILE A 151 -24.80 -24.47 8.16
C ILE A 151 -25.53 -25.76 7.84
N LEU A 152 -25.49 -26.15 6.58
CA LEU A 152 -26.01 -27.39 6.02
C LEU A 152 -24.97 -27.94 5.03
N LYS A 153 -25.04 -29.23 4.73
CA LYS A 153 -24.10 -29.87 3.78
C LYS A 153 -24.05 -29.12 2.45
N GLY A 154 -22.91 -28.52 2.16
CA GLY A 154 -22.64 -27.72 0.98
C GLY A 154 -23.12 -26.28 1.06
N LEU A 155 -23.80 -25.83 2.15
CA LEU A 155 -24.19 -24.45 2.38
C LEU A 155 -23.29 -23.83 3.44
N HIS A 156 -22.50 -22.86 3.05
CA HIS A 156 -21.59 -22.15 3.95
C HIS A 156 -21.99 -20.69 4.10
N PHE A 157 -21.85 -20.17 5.31
CA PHE A 157 -21.86 -18.74 5.62
C PHE A 157 -20.45 -18.31 5.98
N LYS A 158 -19.92 -17.34 5.24
CA LYS A 158 -18.53 -16.86 5.36
C LYS A 158 -18.49 -15.36 5.64
N PRO A 159 -18.75 -14.92 6.89
CA PRO A 159 -18.51 -13.55 7.28
C PRO A 159 -17.01 -13.30 7.45
N SER A 160 -16.56 -12.14 7.03
CA SER A 160 -15.20 -11.66 7.28
C SER A 160 -15.20 -10.16 7.59
N ALA A 161 -14.21 -9.74 8.37
CA ALA A 161 -13.93 -8.34 8.64
C ALA A 161 -12.42 -8.10 8.63
N SER A 162 -12.01 -6.97 8.11
CA SER A 162 -10.63 -6.51 8.20
C SER A 162 -10.56 -5.02 8.54
N TYR A 163 -9.52 -4.68 9.29
CA TYR A 163 -9.14 -3.33 9.59
C TYR A 163 -7.71 -3.11 9.14
N TYR A 164 -7.50 -2.14 8.29
CA TYR A 164 -6.18 -1.69 7.87
C TYR A 164 -5.97 -0.25 8.32
N MET A 165 -4.79 0.05 8.86
CA MET A 165 -4.36 1.40 9.21
C MET A 165 -2.95 1.62 8.69
N GLN A 166 -2.74 2.73 8.01
CA GLN A 166 -1.43 3.25 7.64
C GLN A 166 -1.30 4.66 8.22
N GLU A 167 -0.17 4.92 8.85
CA GLU A 167 0.19 6.22 9.40
C GLU A 167 1.57 6.58 8.86
N ASN A 168 1.68 7.73 8.21
CA ASN A 168 2.94 8.28 7.71
C ASN A 168 3.25 9.56 8.50
N ILE A 169 4.42 9.59 9.13
CA ILE A 169 4.92 10.74 9.89
C ILE A 169 6.19 11.22 9.23
N TYR A 170 6.13 12.39 8.65
CA TYR A 170 7.26 13.04 8.01
C TYR A 170 7.63 14.30 8.77
N ARG A 171 8.91 14.47 9.08
CA ARG A 171 9.48 15.67 9.68
C ARG A 171 10.72 16.09 8.90
N PHE A 172 10.79 17.37 8.62
CA PHE A 172 11.91 18.02 8.01
C PHE A 172 12.24 19.26 8.82
N PHE A 173 13.51 19.44 9.14
CA PHE A 173 14.02 20.63 9.77
C PHE A 173 15.32 21.05 9.08
N GLU A 174 15.37 22.28 8.61
CA GLU A 174 16.57 22.90 8.06
C GLU A 174 17.15 23.88 9.08
N LYS A 175 18.35 23.59 9.54
CA LYS A 175 19.12 24.41 10.48
C LYS A 175 19.54 25.71 9.86
N TYR A 176 19.93 26.67 10.71
CA TYR A 176 20.52 27.92 10.25
C TYR A 176 21.76 27.65 9.39
N ASN A 177 21.79 28.25 8.23
CA ASN A 177 22.94 28.25 7.35
C ASN A 177 22.99 29.55 6.56
N GLU A 178 24.07 29.79 5.81
CA GLU A 178 24.26 31.03 5.08
C GLU A 178 23.20 31.32 4.00
N PHE A 179 22.51 30.28 3.49
CA PHE A 179 21.43 30.39 2.51
C PHE A 179 20.07 30.43 3.15
N ASN A 180 19.86 29.67 4.22
CA ASN A 180 18.62 29.63 4.96
C ASN A 180 18.81 30.12 6.38
N LYS A 181 18.69 31.41 6.55
CA LYS A 181 18.77 32.05 7.89
C LYS A 181 17.50 31.83 8.71
N GLY A 182 16.46 31.29 8.09
CA GLY A 182 15.13 31.22 8.67
C GLY A 182 14.79 29.93 9.40
N ARG A 183 15.65 28.91 9.45
CA ARG A 183 15.34 27.60 10.08
C ARG A 183 13.95 27.11 9.73
N LYS A 184 13.83 26.41 8.62
CA LYS A 184 12.53 25.91 8.13
C LYS A 184 12.14 24.60 8.79
N THR A 185 10.86 24.48 9.11
CA THR A 185 10.27 23.27 9.64
C THR A 185 9.08 22.84 8.79
N LEU A 186 8.97 21.57 8.52
CA LEU A 186 7.81 20.94 7.89
C LEU A 186 7.48 19.66 8.64
N GLU A 187 6.24 19.54 9.07
CA GLU A 187 5.70 18.32 9.65
C GLU A 187 4.47 17.86 8.88
N LYS A 188 4.38 16.56 8.58
CA LYS A 188 3.21 15.94 7.96
C LYS A 188 2.80 14.73 8.78
N HIS A 189 1.50 14.57 8.93
CA HIS A 189 0.89 13.40 9.54
C HIS A 189 -0.28 12.97 8.66
N ASP A 190 -0.05 11.92 7.87
CA ASP A 190 -1.04 11.34 6.99
C ASP A 190 -1.51 10.01 7.58
N GLN A 191 -2.83 9.88 7.79
CA GLN A 191 -3.45 8.67 8.30
C GLN A 191 -4.47 8.17 7.28
N TYR A 192 -4.39 6.88 6.96
CA TYR A 192 -5.36 6.15 6.16
C TYR A 192 -5.90 4.98 6.96
N LYS A 193 -7.20 4.86 7.05
CA LYS A 193 -7.90 3.75 7.70
C LYS A 193 -8.86 3.13 6.71
N GLN A 194 -8.90 1.80 6.66
CA GLN A 194 -9.88 1.06 5.89
C GLN A 194 -10.56 0.01 6.77
N ILE A 195 -11.87 0.00 6.73
CA ILE A 195 -12.70 -1.06 7.31
C ILE A 195 -13.33 -1.80 6.14
N MET A 196 -13.18 -3.11 6.10
CA MET A 196 -13.89 -3.97 5.16
C MET A 196 -14.68 -5.02 5.94
N ALA A 197 -15.90 -5.28 5.51
CA ALA A 197 -16.73 -6.34 6.05
C ALA A 197 -17.48 -7.04 4.91
N ASP A 198 -17.41 -8.35 4.88
CA ASP A 198 -18.09 -9.20 3.91
C ASP A 198 -19.01 -10.18 4.62
N ALA A 199 -20.15 -10.47 4.02
CA ALA A 199 -21.03 -11.54 4.45
C ALA A 199 -21.44 -12.32 3.20
N VAL A 200 -20.97 -13.56 3.08
CA VAL A 200 -21.14 -14.36 1.85
C VAL A 200 -21.76 -15.71 2.20
N PHE A 201 -22.83 -16.05 1.52
CA PHE A 201 -23.37 -17.41 1.47
C PHE A 201 -22.87 -18.09 0.20
N THR A 202 -22.36 -19.32 0.32
CA THR A 202 -21.99 -20.16 -0.81
C THR A 202 -22.72 -21.51 -0.73
N TYR A 203 -23.17 -22.00 -1.86
CA TYR A 203 -23.81 -23.30 -1.96
C TYR A 203 -23.18 -24.11 -3.09
N ASP A 204 -22.66 -25.29 -2.72
CA ASP A 204 -22.00 -26.20 -3.63
C ASP A 204 -22.73 -27.53 -3.65
N LYS A 205 -23.17 -27.99 -4.82
CA LYS A 205 -23.87 -29.26 -4.96
C LYS A 205 -23.62 -29.94 -6.30
N VAL A 206 -23.46 -31.24 -6.24
CA VAL A 206 -23.44 -32.12 -7.42
C VAL A 206 -24.73 -32.93 -7.42
N PHE A 207 -25.46 -32.90 -8.56
CA PHE A 207 -26.68 -33.64 -8.78
C PHE A 207 -26.45 -34.72 -9.84
N SER A 208 -26.85 -35.95 -9.54
CA SER A 208 -26.81 -37.06 -10.50
C SER A 208 -25.45 -37.21 -11.21
N ASP A 209 -24.33 -36.90 -10.57
CA ASP A 209 -22.96 -36.96 -11.08
C ASP A 209 -22.70 -36.22 -12.41
N LYS A 210 -23.69 -35.52 -12.91
CA LYS A 210 -23.66 -34.83 -14.21
C LYS A 210 -23.81 -33.30 -14.10
N HIS A 211 -24.38 -32.82 -13.02
CA HIS A 211 -24.73 -31.42 -12.84
C HIS A 211 -24.00 -30.89 -11.63
N THR A 212 -23.12 -29.92 -11.81
CA THR A 212 -22.45 -29.23 -10.70
C THR A 212 -22.98 -27.81 -10.62
N LEU A 213 -23.47 -27.42 -9.46
CA LEU A 213 -23.95 -26.08 -9.16
C LEU A 213 -23.08 -25.47 -8.07
N ASN A 214 -22.52 -24.30 -8.35
CA ASN A 214 -21.92 -23.43 -7.33
C ASN A 214 -22.66 -22.11 -7.37
N ALA A 215 -23.30 -21.73 -6.28
CA ALA A 215 -24.01 -20.46 -6.15
C ALA A 215 -23.43 -19.64 -5.00
N MET A 216 -23.40 -18.34 -5.15
CA MET A 216 -23.03 -17.43 -4.07
C MET A 216 -23.91 -16.17 -4.10
N ILE A 217 -24.22 -15.66 -2.91
CA ILE A 217 -24.83 -14.36 -2.70
C ILE A 217 -24.11 -13.71 -1.52
N GLY A 218 -23.88 -12.43 -1.61
CA GLY A 218 -23.18 -11.75 -0.54
C GLY A 218 -23.34 -10.25 -0.59
N MET A 219 -22.85 -9.63 0.48
CA MET A 219 -22.69 -8.20 0.59
C MET A 219 -21.24 -7.89 1.00
N ASN A 220 -20.80 -6.73 0.58
CA ASN A 220 -19.51 -6.17 0.93
C ASN A 220 -19.71 -4.72 1.38
N TYR A 221 -19.02 -4.34 2.43
CA TYR A 221 -18.93 -2.97 2.93
C TYR A 221 -17.46 -2.58 2.97
N THR A 222 -17.12 -1.42 2.42
CA THR A 222 -15.79 -0.83 2.54
C THR A 222 -15.93 0.63 2.94
N GLN A 223 -15.17 1.04 3.94
CA GLN A 223 -15.03 2.44 4.34
C GLN A 223 -13.57 2.80 4.35
N ASP A 224 -13.23 3.86 3.64
CA ASP A 224 -11.91 4.47 3.57
C ASP A 224 -11.96 5.84 4.22
N ASP A 225 -11.15 6.07 5.25
CA ASP A 225 -10.99 7.35 5.91
C ASP A 225 -9.54 7.83 5.71
N THR A 226 -9.37 8.99 5.09
CA THR A 226 -8.06 9.62 4.88
C THR A 226 -8.02 10.94 5.61
N TYR A 227 -7.08 11.08 6.53
CA TYR A 227 -6.77 12.33 7.21
C TYR A 227 -5.35 12.77 6.88
N LYS A 228 -5.18 14.02 6.50
CA LYS A 228 -3.87 14.62 6.24
C LYS A 228 -3.73 15.91 7.04
N LEU A 229 -2.58 16.06 7.68
CA LEU A 229 -2.19 17.27 8.39
C LEU A 229 -0.79 17.66 7.92
N LYS A 230 -0.63 18.93 7.52
CA LYS A 230 0.65 19.53 7.16
C LYS A 230 0.82 20.82 7.92
N GLY A 231 1.95 20.95 8.62
CA GLY A 231 2.38 22.17 9.26
C GLY A 231 3.72 22.62 8.71
N THR A 232 3.86 23.90 8.41
CA THR A 232 5.13 24.54 8.03
C THR A 232 5.39 25.74 8.90
N GLY A 233 6.67 26.02 9.16
CA GLY A 233 7.08 27.20 9.91
C GLY A 233 8.52 27.56 9.60
N SER A 234 8.90 28.77 9.97
CA SER A 234 10.28 29.26 9.83
C SER A 234 10.66 30.25 10.94
N GLU A 235 11.91 30.68 10.92
CA GLU A 235 12.49 31.61 11.89
C GLU A 235 12.43 31.07 13.34
N ALA A 236 12.73 29.76 13.55
CA ALA A 236 12.95 29.24 14.89
C ALA A 236 14.19 29.87 15.53
N PRO A 237 14.17 30.13 16.86
CA PRO A 237 15.28 30.81 17.54
C PRO A 237 16.54 29.96 17.68
N THR A 238 16.43 28.63 17.56
CA THR A 238 17.53 27.69 17.81
C THR A 238 17.45 26.48 16.89
N ASP A 239 18.59 25.82 16.66
CA ASP A 239 18.68 24.54 15.95
C ASP A 239 18.37 23.32 16.85
N TYR A 240 18.28 23.54 18.18
CA TYR A 240 18.11 22.44 19.15
C TYR A 240 16.66 21.98 19.32
N VAL A 241 15.68 22.73 18.84
CA VAL A 241 14.25 22.37 18.93
C VAL A 241 13.65 22.29 17.53
N PRO A 242 13.82 21.17 16.82
CA PRO A 242 13.45 21.02 15.43
C PRO A 242 11.94 20.70 15.27
N THR A 243 11.08 21.60 15.80
CA THR A 243 9.61 21.45 15.76
C THR A 243 8.94 22.73 15.30
N LEU A 244 7.64 22.67 15.02
CA LEU A 244 6.85 23.85 14.63
C LEU A 244 6.69 24.87 15.75
N ALA A 245 6.56 24.43 17.00
CA ALA A 245 6.18 25.28 18.12
C ALA A 245 7.07 26.51 18.30
N PRO A 246 8.42 26.45 18.21
CA PRO A 246 9.28 27.60 18.40
C PRO A 246 9.42 28.50 17.16
N THR A 247 8.83 28.15 16.03
CA THR A 247 8.88 29.00 14.82
C THR A 247 8.04 30.27 15.00
N LYS A 248 8.36 31.30 14.24
CA LYS A 248 7.66 32.59 14.34
C LYS A 248 6.17 32.42 14.00
N PRO A 249 5.24 32.85 14.88
CA PRO A 249 3.81 32.62 14.69
C PRO A 249 3.26 33.11 13.35
N ASP A 250 3.70 34.26 12.87
CA ASP A 250 3.25 34.86 11.60
C ASP A 250 3.68 34.03 10.37
N LEU A 251 4.68 33.16 10.53
CA LEU A 251 5.24 32.30 9.48
C LEU A 251 4.81 30.86 9.60
N GLN A 252 3.96 30.54 10.59
CA GLN A 252 3.35 29.23 10.69
C GLN A 252 2.16 29.11 9.73
N ARG A 253 2.08 27.96 9.06
CA ARG A 253 0.94 27.60 8.19
C ARG A 253 0.56 26.15 8.49
N THR A 254 -0.72 25.93 8.71
CA THR A 254 -1.25 24.56 8.93
C THR A 254 -2.39 24.34 7.95
N THR A 255 -2.38 23.18 7.32
CA THR A 255 -3.45 22.73 6.45
C THR A 255 -3.85 21.32 6.86
N SER A 256 -5.13 20.99 6.74
CA SER A 256 -5.62 19.64 6.96
C SER A 256 -6.72 19.32 5.97
N SER A 257 -6.87 18.05 5.68
CA SER A 257 -7.99 17.51 4.91
C SER A 257 -8.49 16.21 5.54
N LEU A 258 -9.79 16.02 5.45
CA LEU A 258 -10.46 14.79 5.84
C LEU A 258 -11.30 14.33 4.66
N ASP A 259 -11.10 13.10 4.23
CA ASP A 259 -11.87 12.47 3.19
C ASP A 259 -12.40 11.13 3.67
N LYS A 260 -13.66 10.84 3.33
CA LYS A 260 -14.34 9.60 3.69
C LYS A 260 -15.10 9.05 2.52
N GLU A 261 -14.74 7.85 2.12
CA GLU A 261 -15.40 7.11 1.07
C GLU A 261 -16.06 5.85 1.64
N VAL A 262 -17.30 5.59 1.25
CA VAL A 262 -18.03 4.38 1.61
C VAL A 262 -18.53 3.70 0.36
N LEU A 263 -18.26 2.40 0.26
CA LEU A 263 -18.74 1.53 -0.81
C LEU A 263 -19.54 0.37 -0.19
N VAL A 264 -20.73 0.15 -0.71
CA VAL A 264 -21.58 -1.00 -0.37
C VAL A 264 -21.91 -1.75 -1.64
N GLY A 265 -21.68 -3.05 -1.65
CA GLY A 265 -21.96 -3.88 -2.81
C GLY A 265 -22.78 -5.12 -2.43
N PHE A 266 -23.82 -5.41 -3.20
CA PHE A 266 -24.54 -6.68 -3.14
C PHE A 266 -24.22 -7.45 -4.40
N PHE A 267 -23.90 -8.74 -4.26
CA PHE A 267 -23.52 -9.54 -5.41
C PHE A 267 -24.09 -10.95 -5.35
N ALA A 268 -24.36 -11.49 -6.52
CA ALA A 268 -24.76 -12.86 -6.69
C ALA A 268 -24.05 -13.48 -7.90
N ARG A 269 -23.73 -14.75 -7.82
CA ARG A 269 -23.14 -15.53 -8.91
C ARG A 269 -23.65 -16.96 -8.87
N VAL A 270 -23.94 -17.49 -10.04
CA VAL A 270 -24.27 -18.89 -10.24
C VAL A 270 -23.35 -19.45 -11.32
N ASN A 271 -22.64 -20.50 -10.98
CA ASN A 271 -21.89 -21.32 -11.93
C ASN A 271 -22.59 -22.65 -12.07
N TYR A 272 -22.87 -23.03 -13.28
CA TYR A 272 -23.47 -24.31 -13.60
C TYR A 272 -22.63 -25.06 -14.61
N ASP A 273 -22.38 -26.34 -14.33
CA ASP A 273 -21.63 -27.24 -15.18
C ASP A 273 -22.46 -28.49 -15.45
N TYR A 274 -22.62 -28.82 -16.73
CA TYR A 274 -23.24 -30.04 -17.17
C TYR A 274 -22.20 -30.97 -17.79
N LYS A 275 -21.96 -32.11 -17.14
CA LYS A 275 -21.04 -33.17 -17.57
C LYS A 275 -19.61 -32.67 -17.84
N ARG A 276 -19.19 -31.56 -17.24
CA ARG A 276 -17.94 -30.85 -17.56
C ARG A 276 -17.82 -30.43 -19.03
N ARG A 277 -18.91 -30.52 -19.79
CA ARG A 277 -18.99 -30.15 -21.22
C ARG A 277 -19.46 -28.72 -21.39
N TYR A 278 -20.57 -28.38 -20.78
CA TYR A 278 -21.22 -27.09 -20.93
C TYR A 278 -21.16 -26.32 -19.62
N LEU A 279 -20.58 -25.14 -19.69
CA LEU A 279 -20.34 -24.28 -18.55
C LEU A 279 -21.14 -23.01 -18.72
N LEU A 280 -21.88 -22.59 -17.70
CA LEU A 280 -22.60 -21.33 -17.65
C LEU A 280 -22.25 -20.60 -16.36
N THR A 281 -21.92 -19.31 -16.47
CA THR A 281 -21.78 -18.43 -15.32
C THR A 281 -22.68 -17.22 -15.54
N VAL A 282 -23.50 -16.93 -14.55
CA VAL A 282 -24.29 -15.69 -14.48
C VAL A 282 -23.93 -14.99 -13.19
N SER A 283 -23.65 -13.70 -13.26
CA SER A 283 -23.38 -12.88 -12.08
C SER A 283 -23.97 -11.49 -12.23
N ALA A 284 -24.31 -10.91 -11.09
CA ALA A 284 -24.74 -9.52 -11.00
C ALA A 284 -24.13 -8.90 -9.75
N ARG A 285 -23.77 -7.63 -9.85
CA ARG A 285 -23.30 -6.82 -8.73
C ARG A 285 -24.04 -5.49 -8.72
N TYR A 286 -24.56 -5.09 -7.57
CA TYR A 286 -25.26 -3.84 -7.34
C TYR A 286 -24.47 -3.04 -6.33
N ASP A 287 -23.73 -2.04 -6.81
CA ASP A 287 -22.77 -1.26 -6.03
C ASP A 287 -23.24 0.15 -5.80
N GLY A 288 -23.14 0.61 -4.57
CA GLY A 288 -23.36 1.99 -4.16
C GLY A 288 -22.09 2.62 -3.61
N ALA A 289 -21.81 3.85 -4.01
CA ALA A 289 -20.67 4.62 -3.56
C ALA A 289 -21.10 6.00 -3.04
N SER A 290 -20.54 6.40 -1.90
CA SER A 290 -20.86 7.68 -1.24
C SER A 290 -20.50 8.93 -2.05
N GLN A 291 -19.60 8.77 -3.01
CA GLN A 291 -19.07 9.86 -3.86
C GLN A 291 -20.08 10.35 -4.89
N PHE A 292 -21.10 9.57 -5.20
CA PHE A 292 -22.10 9.92 -6.20
C PHE A 292 -23.30 10.66 -5.58
N ALA A 293 -23.99 11.48 -6.41
CA ALA A 293 -25.19 12.19 -6.01
C ALA A 293 -26.29 11.23 -5.55
N GLU A 294 -27.23 11.71 -4.71
CA GLU A 294 -28.24 10.88 -4.04
C GLU A 294 -29.02 9.98 -5.00
N ASP A 295 -29.40 10.49 -6.16
CA ASP A 295 -30.19 9.75 -7.15
C ASP A 295 -29.39 8.75 -8.01
N HIS A 296 -28.04 8.74 -7.91
CA HIS A 296 -27.16 7.96 -8.76
C HIS A 296 -26.11 7.17 -7.98
N LYS A 297 -26.34 6.95 -6.68
CA LYS A 297 -25.37 6.25 -5.80
C LYS A 297 -25.15 4.80 -6.19
N PHE A 298 -26.17 4.15 -6.75
CA PHE A 298 -26.15 2.72 -7.03
C PHE A 298 -26.19 2.42 -8.54
N ALA A 299 -25.42 1.42 -8.94
CA ALA A 299 -25.40 0.91 -10.30
C ALA A 299 -25.37 -0.62 -10.34
N LEU A 300 -26.02 -1.20 -11.34
CA LEU A 300 -26.07 -2.66 -11.56
C LEU A 300 -25.06 -3.06 -12.64
N PHE A 301 -24.28 -4.08 -12.34
CA PHE A 301 -23.24 -4.63 -13.22
C PHE A 301 -23.49 -6.12 -13.47
N PRO A 302 -24.31 -6.47 -14.49
CA PRO A 302 -24.56 -7.85 -14.86
C PRO A 302 -23.44 -8.40 -15.74
N ALA A 303 -23.19 -9.71 -15.62
CA ALA A 303 -22.30 -10.42 -16.51
C ALA A 303 -22.78 -11.86 -16.74
N VAL A 304 -22.54 -12.36 -17.95
CA VAL A 304 -22.83 -13.73 -18.34
C VAL A 304 -21.67 -14.30 -19.16
N SER A 305 -21.36 -15.57 -18.92
CA SER A 305 -20.37 -16.28 -19.72
C SER A 305 -20.79 -17.72 -19.96
N GLY A 306 -20.53 -18.21 -21.17
CA GLY A 306 -20.72 -19.59 -21.58
C GLY A 306 -19.40 -20.26 -21.98
N GLY A 307 -19.28 -21.53 -21.73
CA GLY A 307 -18.11 -22.32 -22.12
C GLY A 307 -18.51 -23.70 -22.61
N TRP A 308 -17.86 -24.16 -23.66
CA TRP A 308 -18.03 -25.49 -24.21
C TRP A 308 -16.69 -26.20 -24.30
N ASN A 309 -16.55 -27.27 -23.53
CA ASN A 309 -15.39 -28.15 -23.56
C ASN A 309 -15.58 -29.21 -24.64
N MET A 310 -15.28 -28.87 -25.88
CA MET A 310 -15.48 -29.72 -27.05
C MET A 310 -14.75 -31.07 -26.98
N HIS A 311 -13.61 -31.10 -26.26
CA HIS A 311 -12.82 -32.31 -26.09
C HIS A 311 -13.50 -33.41 -25.23
N TYR A 312 -14.62 -33.11 -24.60
CA TYR A 312 -15.46 -34.12 -23.92
C TYR A 312 -16.58 -34.66 -24.81
N GLU A 313 -16.72 -34.15 -26.03
CA GLU A 313 -17.68 -34.69 -26.98
C GLU A 313 -17.16 -35.99 -27.60
N ASP A 314 -18.07 -36.90 -27.92
CA ASP A 314 -17.73 -38.24 -28.44
C ASP A 314 -17.16 -38.15 -29.87
N TRP A 315 -17.52 -37.13 -30.65
CA TRP A 315 -17.08 -36.85 -32.02
C TRP A 315 -15.69 -36.14 -32.09
N PHE A 316 -15.13 -35.69 -30.96
CA PHE A 316 -13.94 -34.87 -30.96
C PHE A 316 -12.66 -35.67 -31.27
N PRO A 317 -11.83 -35.30 -32.25
CA PRO A 317 -10.65 -36.04 -32.67
C PRO A 317 -9.46 -35.84 -31.71
N LYS A 318 -9.48 -36.57 -30.59
CA LYS A 318 -8.47 -36.48 -29.50
C LYS A 318 -7.06 -36.83 -29.93
N THR A 319 -6.92 -37.54 -31.05
CA THR A 319 -5.63 -37.94 -31.62
C THR A 319 -4.86 -36.77 -32.23
N VAL A 320 -5.57 -35.71 -32.66
CA VAL A 320 -4.99 -34.50 -33.30
C VAL A 320 -4.89 -33.35 -32.32
N VAL A 321 -5.94 -33.15 -31.51
CA VAL A 321 -6.02 -32.06 -30.51
C VAL A 321 -6.42 -32.64 -29.18
N SER A 322 -5.58 -32.53 -28.16
CA SER A 322 -5.84 -33.11 -26.84
C SER A 322 -6.92 -32.36 -26.05
N ARG A 323 -7.01 -31.06 -26.19
CA ARG A 323 -8.00 -30.21 -25.49
C ARG A 323 -8.46 -29.04 -26.36
N MET A 324 -9.78 -28.81 -26.40
CA MET A 324 -10.38 -27.66 -27.05
C MET A 324 -11.54 -27.12 -26.23
N LYS A 325 -11.55 -25.81 -25.98
CA LYS A 325 -12.61 -25.11 -25.26
C LYS A 325 -12.99 -23.82 -25.99
N LEU A 326 -14.28 -23.67 -26.28
CA LEU A 326 -14.85 -22.42 -26.75
C LEU A 326 -15.43 -21.64 -25.57
N ARG A 327 -15.24 -20.31 -25.54
CA ARG A 327 -15.79 -19.43 -24.51
C ARG A 327 -16.32 -18.15 -25.13
N ALA A 328 -17.44 -17.68 -24.58
CA ALA A 328 -17.99 -16.35 -24.87
C ALA A 328 -18.40 -15.70 -23.54
N SER A 329 -18.20 -14.40 -23.40
CA SER A 329 -18.61 -13.66 -22.22
C SER A 329 -19.03 -12.24 -22.59
N TRP A 330 -20.00 -11.74 -21.83
CA TRP A 330 -20.43 -10.36 -21.87
C TRP A 330 -20.62 -9.85 -20.45
N GLY A 331 -20.34 -8.56 -20.22
CA GLY A 331 -20.54 -7.94 -18.91
C GLY A 331 -20.40 -6.43 -18.96
N GLN A 332 -20.98 -5.78 -17.96
CA GLN A 332 -20.86 -4.36 -17.71
C GLN A 332 -19.95 -4.13 -16.51
N THR A 333 -19.11 -3.10 -16.59
CA THR A 333 -18.24 -2.65 -15.50
C THR A 333 -18.43 -1.15 -15.30
N GLY A 334 -18.19 -0.68 -14.08
CA GLY A 334 -18.21 0.73 -13.71
C GLY A 334 -16.88 1.19 -13.14
N ASN A 335 -16.72 2.50 -13.07
CA ASN A 335 -15.62 3.14 -12.38
C ASN A 335 -16.20 4.12 -11.34
N ASN A 336 -15.81 3.97 -10.08
CA ASN A 336 -16.20 4.83 -8.97
C ASN A 336 -15.17 5.92 -8.64
N LYS A 337 -14.02 5.95 -9.33
CA LYS A 337 -13.01 6.98 -9.12
C LYS A 337 -13.40 8.26 -9.84
N LEU A 338 -13.81 9.27 -9.06
CA LEU A 338 -13.97 10.63 -9.55
C LEU A 338 -12.60 11.32 -9.40
N SER A 339 -12.01 11.76 -10.53
CA SER A 339 -10.89 12.69 -10.48
C SER A 339 -11.44 14.06 -10.12
N TYR A 340 -11.31 14.47 -8.86
CA TYR A 340 -11.45 15.88 -8.54
C TYR A 340 -10.22 16.60 -9.09
N SER A 341 -10.36 17.27 -10.24
CA SER A 341 -9.44 18.34 -10.59
C SER A 341 -9.72 19.46 -9.59
N ASN A 342 -8.82 19.67 -8.64
CA ASN A 342 -8.84 20.89 -7.83
C ASN A 342 -8.73 22.07 -8.79
N THR A 343 -9.84 22.75 -9.02
CA THR A 343 -9.87 24.10 -9.60
C THR A 343 -9.41 25.10 -8.56
#